data_4ce1c0fb9fa4112047a4b08916e75ccb
#
_entry.id   4ce1c0fb9fa4112047a4b08916e75ccb
#
_cell.length_a   1.000
_cell.length_b   1.000
_cell.length_c   1.000
_cell.angle_alpha   90.00
_cell.angle_beta   90.00
_cell.angle_gamma   90.00
#
_symmetry.space_group_name_H-M   'P 1'
#
loop_
_entity.id
_entity.type
_entity.pdbx_description
1 polymer ?
#
loop_
_entity_poly.entity_id
_entity_poly.type
_entity_poly.pdbx_seq_one_letter_code
_entity_poly.pdbx_strand_id
1 'polypeptide(L)'
;RVEGYLENMLFEEGTYVTKNQVLFVINQDQYRAKADKARAQLKKDEAQAKKAQRDLERIRPLYEQNAASQLDLDNAVAAYETAVASVAMSQADLDQAELELGYTVVRSPLAGHISERYVDLGTLVGTGGKSLLANIVKSDTVLVDFSMTALDYLKTKERNVNLGQKDSTRSWQPNISITLADNTVYPFKGLVDFAEPQVDPRTGTFSVRAEMPNPKHVLLPGQFTKVKLLLDVRENATVVPLKSVIIEKGGAYVFVMRRDSTVERRFIELGPEFQNQVVVERGLVPGETIVVEGYHKL
;
A
#
# COMPACT_ATOMS: atom_id res chain seq x y z
N ARG A 1 12.79 21.93 -2.74
CA ARG A 1 11.80 22.53 -3.66
C ARG A 1 12.48 23.62 -4.43
N VAL A 2 12.18 23.72 -5.73
CA VAL A 2 12.72 24.74 -6.64
C VAL A 2 11.58 25.51 -7.27
N GLU A 3 11.86 26.73 -7.76
CA GLU A 3 10.90 27.59 -8.44
C GLU A 3 11.43 27.94 -9.83
N GLY A 4 10.56 27.97 -10.82
CA GLY A 4 10.93 28.31 -12.18
C GLY A 4 9.80 28.08 -13.18
N TYR A 5 10.05 28.44 -14.42
CA TYR A 5 9.10 28.22 -15.49
C TYR A 5 9.12 26.77 -15.96
N LEU A 6 7.94 26.20 -16.20
CA LEU A 6 7.80 24.85 -16.73
C LEU A 6 8.18 24.83 -18.21
N GLU A 7 9.24 24.12 -18.57
CA GLU A 7 9.74 24.08 -19.94
C GLU A 7 9.23 22.90 -20.75
N ASN A 8 9.24 21.72 -20.14
CA ASN A 8 8.88 20.49 -20.84
C ASN A 8 7.94 19.63 -20.00
N MET A 9 7.06 18.93 -20.71
CA MET A 9 6.22 17.85 -20.22
C MET A 9 6.52 16.59 -21.05
N LEU A 10 6.89 15.50 -20.42
CA LEU A 10 7.41 14.29 -21.06
C LEU A 10 6.51 13.07 -20.82
N PHE A 11 5.22 13.28 -20.77
CA PHE A 11 4.21 12.22 -20.65
C PHE A 11 2.93 12.63 -21.40
N GLU A 12 2.08 11.67 -21.69
CA GLU A 12 0.71 11.88 -22.17
C GLU A 12 -0.28 11.71 -21.01
N GLU A 13 -1.25 12.60 -20.91
CA GLU A 13 -2.29 12.58 -19.88
C GLU A 13 -3.11 11.29 -19.96
N GLY A 14 -3.46 10.70 -18.81
CA GLY A 14 -4.20 9.44 -18.73
C GLY A 14 -3.36 8.19 -19.00
N THR A 15 -2.06 8.30 -19.30
CA THR A 15 -1.21 7.14 -19.57
C THR A 15 -0.59 6.57 -18.29
N TYR A 16 -0.07 5.35 -18.40
CA TYR A 16 0.66 4.70 -17.31
C TYR A 16 2.10 5.17 -17.28
N VAL A 17 2.55 5.62 -16.12
CA VAL A 17 3.94 6.07 -15.88
C VAL A 17 4.64 5.13 -14.92
N THR A 18 5.94 4.93 -15.14
CA THR A 18 6.76 4.10 -14.26
C THR A 18 7.40 4.94 -13.15
N LYS A 19 7.78 4.28 -12.06
CA LYS A 19 8.54 4.93 -10.98
C LYS A 19 9.85 5.51 -11.54
N ASN A 20 10.20 6.73 -11.11
CA ASN A 20 11.36 7.52 -11.55
C ASN A 20 11.30 8.01 -13.01
N GLN A 21 10.21 7.77 -13.76
CA GLN A 21 10.01 8.37 -15.07
C GLN A 21 10.01 9.89 -14.95
N VAL A 22 10.70 10.59 -15.87
CA VAL A 22 10.70 12.06 -15.95
C VAL A 22 9.33 12.50 -16.46
N LEU A 23 8.70 13.41 -15.74
CA LEU A 23 7.39 13.94 -16.06
C LEU A 23 7.45 15.39 -16.53
N PHE A 24 8.14 16.23 -15.76
CA PHE A 24 8.26 17.65 -16.06
C PHE A 24 9.71 18.09 -15.91
N VAL A 25 10.07 19.13 -16.68
CA VAL A 25 11.34 19.81 -16.57
C VAL A 25 11.07 21.29 -16.35
N ILE A 26 11.58 21.82 -15.24
CA ILE A 26 11.57 23.22 -14.88
C ILE A 26 12.86 23.86 -15.44
N ASN A 27 12.83 25.12 -15.82
CA ASN A 27 13.99 25.84 -16.34
C ASN A 27 15.23 25.62 -15.44
N GLN A 28 16.30 25.13 -16.05
CA GLN A 28 17.49 24.67 -15.34
C GLN A 28 18.63 25.71 -15.34
N ASP A 29 18.56 26.74 -16.14
CA ASP A 29 19.71 27.61 -16.44
C ASP A 29 20.34 28.21 -15.19
N GLN A 30 19.52 28.79 -14.31
CA GLN A 30 20.00 29.37 -13.06
C GLN A 30 20.61 28.33 -12.09
N TYR A 31 20.00 27.13 -12.01
CA TYR A 31 20.45 26.06 -11.13
C TYR A 31 21.74 25.42 -11.63
N ARG A 32 21.86 25.26 -12.97
CA ARG A 32 23.08 24.79 -13.61
C ARG A 32 24.22 25.76 -13.39
N ALA A 33 23.98 27.05 -13.61
CA ALA A 33 24.99 28.09 -13.35
C ALA A 33 25.43 28.12 -11.87
N LYS A 34 24.49 27.91 -10.93
CA LYS A 34 24.79 27.83 -9.49
C LYS A 34 25.66 26.61 -9.16
N ALA A 35 25.33 25.42 -9.71
CA ALA A 35 26.11 24.21 -9.53
C ALA A 35 27.52 24.33 -10.13
N ASP A 36 27.65 24.92 -11.30
CA ASP A 36 28.94 25.12 -11.95
C ASP A 36 29.81 26.11 -11.17
N LYS A 37 29.22 27.16 -10.60
CA LYS A 37 29.92 28.10 -9.70
C LYS A 37 30.41 27.38 -8.42
N ALA A 38 29.58 26.59 -7.78
CA ALA A 38 29.97 25.83 -6.59
C ALA A 38 31.07 24.81 -6.92
N ARG A 39 31.01 24.14 -8.07
CA ARG A 39 32.03 23.18 -8.54
C ARG A 39 33.36 23.88 -8.80
N ALA A 40 33.33 25.10 -9.34
CA ALA A 40 34.55 25.89 -9.54
C ALA A 40 35.18 26.33 -8.21
N GLN A 41 34.35 26.70 -7.21
CA GLN A 41 34.81 27.04 -5.88
C GLN A 41 35.47 25.85 -5.19
N LEU A 42 34.85 24.67 -5.23
CA LEU A 42 35.42 23.44 -4.69
C LEU A 42 36.79 23.15 -5.29
N LYS A 43 36.96 23.21 -6.60
CA LYS A 43 38.25 23.02 -7.27
C LYS A 43 39.32 24.00 -6.81
N LYS A 44 38.91 25.25 -6.53
CA LYS A 44 39.84 26.28 -6.00
C LYS A 44 40.32 25.88 -4.59
N ASP A 45 39.38 25.48 -3.73
CA ASP A 45 39.68 25.14 -2.33
C ASP A 45 40.47 23.82 -2.23
N GLU A 46 40.19 22.83 -3.08
CA GLU A 46 41.01 21.63 -3.24
C GLU A 46 42.48 21.96 -3.64
N ALA A 47 42.65 22.89 -4.59
CA ALA A 47 43.98 23.33 -4.97
C ALA A 47 44.71 24.02 -3.85
N GLN A 48 44.02 24.81 -3.02
CA GLN A 48 44.57 25.46 -1.83
C GLN A 48 44.95 24.44 -0.74
N ALA A 49 44.07 23.44 -0.48
CA ALA A 49 44.36 22.36 0.47
C ALA A 49 45.58 21.54 0.02
N LYS A 50 45.68 21.23 -1.26
CA LYS A 50 46.85 20.53 -1.84
C LYS A 50 48.13 21.34 -1.72
N LYS A 51 48.05 22.68 -1.86
CA LYS A 51 49.19 23.56 -1.58
C LYS A 51 49.60 23.50 -0.12
N ALA A 52 48.68 23.72 0.80
CA ALA A 52 48.93 23.69 2.24
C ALA A 52 49.48 22.32 2.70
N GLN A 53 48.98 21.23 2.13
CA GLN A 53 49.48 19.88 2.39
C GLN A 53 50.96 19.75 2.01
N ARG A 54 51.34 20.20 0.81
CA ARG A 54 52.75 20.17 0.35
C ARG A 54 53.65 21.03 1.19
N ASP A 55 53.16 22.17 1.67
CA ASP A 55 53.94 23.05 2.53
C ASP A 55 54.14 22.39 3.91
N LEU A 56 53.13 21.74 4.48
CA LEU A 56 53.25 20.96 5.72
C LEU A 56 54.20 19.77 5.54
N GLU A 57 54.10 19.01 4.45
CA GLU A 57 54.99 17.88 4.12
C GLU A 57 56.46 18.33 3.97
N ARG A 58 56.70 19.56 3.60
CA ARG A 58 58.07 20.14 3.47
C ARG A 58 58.57 20.63 4.84
N ILE A 59 57.73 21.28 5.65
CA ILE A 59 58.13 21.87 6.95
C ILE A 59 58.33 20.78 8.00
N ARG A 60 57.50 19.75 8.03
CA ARG A 60 57.58 18.69 9.06
C ARG A 60 58.96 18.03 9.17
N PRO A 61 59.63 17.55 8.10
CA PRO A 61 60.97 16.97 8.21
C PRO A 61 62.04 18.01 8.59
N LEU A 62 61.90 19.27 8.18
CA LEU A 62 62.84 20.35 8.58
C LEU A 62 62.76 20.62 10.10
N TYR A 63 61.55 20.58 10.66
CA TYR A 63 61.37 20.68 12.14
C TYR A 63 62.00 19.46 12.83
N GLU A 64 61.82 18.26 12.35
CA GLU A 64 62.43 17.03 12.91
C GLU A 64 63.94 17.07 12.90
N GLN A 65 64.52 17.80 11.95
CA GLN A 65 65.98 18.04 11.83
C GLN A 65 66.44 19.32 12.57
N ASN A 66 65.57 19.96 13.36
CA ASN A 66 65.84 21.25 14.04
C ASN A 66 66.19 22.42 13.08
N ALA A 67 65.75 22.33 11.78
CA ALA A 67 65.99 23.37 10.78
C ALA A 67 64.76 24.28 10.56
N ALA A 68 63.67 24.06 11.27
CA ALA A 68 62.45 24.90 11.33
C ALA A 68 61.99 25.07 12.77
N SER A 69 61.26 26.15 13.08
CA SER A 69 60.72 26.41 14.43
C SER A 69 59.41 25.65 14.67
N GLN A 70 59.04 25.42 15.92
CA GLN A 70 57.75 24.91 16.35
C GLN A 70 56.61 25.78 15.78
N LEU A 71 56.77 27.07 15.79
CA LEU A 71 55.78 28.03 15.27
C LEU A 71 55.55 27.82 13.75
N ASP A 72 56.60 27.52 12.97
CA ASP A 72 56.44 27.27 11.56
C ASP A 72 55.67 25.98 11.30
N LEU A 73 55.92 24.92 12.08
CA LEU A 73 55.17 23.68 12.02
C LEU A 73 53.69 23.89 12.40
N ASP A 74 53.42 24.56 13.51
CA ASP A 74 52.05 24.82 14.00
C ASP A 74 51.27 25.67 12.99
N ASN A 75 51.91 26.67 12.38
CA ASN A 75 51.28 27.48 11.31
C ASN A 75 50.98 26.65 10.06
N ALA A 76 51.86 25.73 9.66
CA ALA A 76 51.63 24.87 8.50
C ALA A 76 50.50 23.85 8.76
N VAL A 77 50.42 23.29 9.99
CA VAL A 77 49.33 22.40 10.42
C VAL A 77 48.03 23.16 10.38
N ALA A 78 47.95 24.33 11.03
CA ALA A 78 46.72 25.14 11.08
C ALA A 78 46.29 25.59 9.68
N ALA A 79 47.22 25.95 8.79
CA ALA A 79 46.90 26.30 7.41
C ALA A 79 46.32 25.11 6.63
N TYR A 80 46.85 23.92 6.83
CA TYR A 80 46.33 22.69 6.19
C TYR A 80 44.94 22.33 6.72
N GLU A 81 44.77 22.33 8.04
CA GLU A 81 43.46 22.04 8.67
C GLU A 81 42.37 23.02 8.23
N THR A 82 42.73 24.31 8.16
CA THR A 82 41.82 25.35 7.66
C THR A 82 41.43 25.13 6.21
N ALA A 83 42.40 24.76 5.36
CA ALA A 83 42.16 24.49 3.94
C ALA A 83 41.29 23.24 3.75
N VAL A 84 41.51 22.18 4.54
CA VAL A 84 40.67 20.97 4.53
C VAL A 84 39.23 21.30 4.95
N ALA A 85 39.04 22.12 6.00
CA ALA A 85 37.72 22.56 6.40
C ALA A 85 37.01 23.39 5.30
N SER A 86 37.77 24.23 4.56
CA SER A 86 37.21 24.98 3.42
C SER A 86 36.77 24.06 2.27
N VAL A 87 37.50 22.98 1.98
CA VAL A 87 37.10 21.96 1.01
C VAL A 87 35.79 21.29 1.44
N ALA A 88 35.66 20.91 2.73
CA ALA A 88 34.44 20.30 3.24
C ALA A 88 33.23 21.24 3.11
N MET A 89 33.41 22.52 3.35
CA MET A 89 32.37 23.54 3.18
C MET A 89 31.96 23.70 1.71
N SER A 90 32.90 23.88 0.80
CA SER A 90 32.60 24.04 -0.62
C SER A 90 32.05 22.76 -1.27
N GLN A 91 32.38 21.57 -0.75
CA GLN A 91 31.75 20.32 -1.13
C GLN A 91 30.26 20.32 -0.73
N ALA A 92 29.93 20.71 0.49
CA ALA A 92 28.54 20.80 0.93
C ALA A 92 27.72 21.83 0.12
N ASP A 93 28.34 22.95 -0.24
CA ASP A 93 27.70 23.95 -1.13
C ASP A 93 27.43 23.40 -2.54
N LEU A 94 28.37 22.60 -3.09
CA LEU A 94 28.18 21.91 -4.36
C LEU A 94 27.05 20.88 -4.27
N ASP A 95 27.05 20.04 -3.24
CA ASP A 95 26.03 19.01 -3.04
C ASP A 95 24.62 19.64 -2.95
N GLN A 96 24.51 20.78 -2.26
CA GLN A 96 23.25 21.53 -2.20
C GLN A 96 22.82 22.06 -3.55
N ALA A 97 23.76 22.66 -4.33
CA ALA A 97 23.47 23.20 -5.65
C ALA A 97 23.07 22.10 -6.65
N GLU A 98 23.71 20.93 -6.60
CA GLU A 98 23.36 19.77 -7.41
C GLU A 98 22.00 19.16 -7.02
N LEU A 99 21.68 19.14 -5.74
CA LEU A 99 20.35 18.74 -5.25
C LEU A 99 19.26 19.67 -5.77
N GLU A 100 19.47 20.98 -5.72
CA GLU A 100 18.54 21.97 -6.28
C GLU A 100 18.37 21.78 -7.80
N LEU A 101 19.45 21.57 -8.53
CA LEU A 101 19.41 21.24 -9.96
C LEU A 101 18.65 19.93 -10.20
N GLY A 102 18.84 18.93 -9.37
CA GLY A 102 18.11 17.65 -9.43
C GLY A 102 16.59 17.83 -9.28
N TYR A 103 16.17 18.76 -8.45
CA TYR A 103 14.73 19.04 -8.24
C TYR A 103 14.05 19.73 -9.42
N THR A 104 14.82 20.28 -10.37
CA THR A 104 14.23 20.86 -11.62
C THR A 104 13.69 19.77 -12.55
N VAL A 105 14.13 18.52 -12.39
CA VAL A 105 13.61 17.37 -13.11
C VAL A 105 12.64 16.62 -12.23
N VAL A 106 11.36 16.87 -12.44
CA VAL A 106 10.27 16.26 -11.67
C VAL A 106 10.03 14.83 -12.18
N ARG A 107 10.19 13.87 -11.29
CA ARG A 107 10.04 12.44 -11.60
C ARG A 107 8.86 11.84 -10.84
N SER A 108 8.27 10.79 -11.40
CA SER A 108 7.22 10.03 -10.72
C SER A 108 7.75 9.34 -9.47
N PRO A 109 7.15 9.55 -8.28
CA PRO A 109 7.52 8.86 -7.06
C PRO A 109 7.07 7.39 -7.03
N LEU A 110 6.07 7.03 -7.83
CA LEU A 110 5.47 5.70 -7.90
C LEU A 110 5.08 5.36 -9.35
N ALA A 111 4.79 4.10 -9.61
CA ALA A 111 4.19 3.66 -10.86
C ALA A 111 2.65 3.76 -10.75
N GLY A 112 1.99 4.19 -11.83
CA GLY A 112 0.53 4.35 -11.85
C GLY A 112 0.04 5.16 -13.05
N HIS A 113 -1.25 5.42 -13.11
CA HIS A 113 -1.83 6.28 -14.15
C HIS A 113 -1.74 7.74 -13.73
N ILE A 114 -1.16 8.56 -14.61
CA ILE A 114 -1.11 10.00 -14.42
C ILE A 114 -2.43 10.63 -14.86
N SER A 115 -2.94 11.58 -14.08
CA SER A 115 -4.14 12.34 -14.41
C SER A 115 -3.84 13.46 -15.42
N GLU A 116 -4.81 14.33 -15.64
CA GLU A 116 -4.62 15.60 -16.33
C GLU A 116 -3.57 16.47 -15.63
N ARG A 117 -2.95 17.36 -16.39
CA ARG A 117 -2.08 18.40 -15.85
C ARG A 117 -2.89 19.55 -15.24
N TYR A 118 -2.37 20.10 -14.16
CA TYR A 118 -2.95 21.31 -13.55
C TYR A 118 -2.23 22.60 -13.94
N VAL A 119 -1.15 22.48 -14.73
CA VAL A 119 -0.30 23.59 -15.16
C VAL A 119 0.10 23.42 -16.61
N ASP A 120 0.19 24.53 -17.33
CA ASP A 120 0.64 24.59 -18.73
C ASP A 120 2.13 24.93 -18.82
N LEU A 121 2.74 24.61 -19.98
CA LEU A 121 4.11 25.00 -20.29
C LEU A 121 4.22 26.56 -20.23
N GLY A 122 5.33 27.05 -19.70
CA GLY A 122 5.56 28.46 -19.44
C GLY A 122 4.94 29.00 -18.15
N THR A 123 4.24 28.16 -17.36
CA THR A 123 3.72 28.58 -16.03
C THR A 123 4.85 28.57 -15.01
N LEU A 124 4.85 29.61 -14.15
CA LEU A 124 5.74 29.62 -12.96
C LEU A 124 5.23 28.64 -11.93
N VAL A 125 6.08 27.67 -11.56
CA VAL A 125 5.79 26.62 -10.59
C VAL A 125 6.75 26.71 -9.41
N GLY A 126 6.34 26.23 -8.24
CA GLY A 126 7.16 26.23 -7.02
C GLY A 126 6.51 26.99 -5.87
N THR A 127 7.33 27.54 -4.96
CA THR A 127 6.86 28.15 -3.70
C THR A 127 6.05 29.42 -3.88
N GLY A 128 6.33 30.19 -4.93
CA GLY A 128 5.61 31.43 -5.28
C GLY A 128 4.49 31.25 -6.31
N GLY A 129 4.31 30.04 -6.85
CA GLY A 129 3.36 29.73 -7.90
C GLY A 129 2.51 28.49 -7.64
N LYS A 130 1.98 27.90 -8.72
CA LYS A 130 1.26 26.62 -8.63
C LYS A 130 2.23 25.49 -8.32
N SER A 131 1.93 24.71 -7.29
CA SER A 131 2.79 23.58 -6.84
C SER A 131 2.24 22.22 -7.21
N LEU A 132 0.92 22.08 -7.45
CA LEU A 132 0.32 20.84 -7.93
C LEU A 132 0.44 20.79 -9.44
N LEU A 133 1.21 19.83 -9.94
CA LEU A 133 1.49 19.66 -11.37
C LEU A 133 0.58 18.62 -12.01
N ALA A 134 0.49 17.43 -11.42
CA ALA A 134 -0.39 16.33 -11.81
C ALA A 134 -0.58 15.38 -10.63
N ASN A 135 -1.61 14.56 -10.70
CA ASN A 135 -1.82 13.45 -9.76
C ASN A 135 -1.40 12.14 -10.42
N ILE A 136 -0.83 11.23 -9.63
CA ILE A 136 -0.55 9.86 -10.07
C ILE A 136 -1.32 8.91 -9.17
N VAL A 137 -2.15 8.10 -9.79
CA VAL A 137 -3.00 7.15 -9.10
C VAL A 137 -2.40 5.75 -9.23
N LYS A 138 -2.06 5.15 -8.11
CA LYS A 138 -1.64 3.74 -8.06
C LYS A 138 -2.85 2.89 -8.44
N SER A 139 -2.73 2.09 -9.49
CA SER A 139 -3.86 1.35 -10.07
C SER A 139 -3.64 -0.16 -10.16
N ASP A 140 -2.46 -0.67 -9.79
CA ASP A 140 -2.13 -2.10 -9.72
C ASP A 140 -2.84 -2.83 -8.58
N THR A 141 -3.13 -2.10 -7.51
CA THR A 141 -3.86 -2.55 -6.34
C THR A 141 -4.81 -1.46 -5.91
N VAL A 142 -6.07 -1.78 -5.64
CA VAL A 142 -7.07 -0.83 -5.16
C VAL A 142 -7.56 -1.21 -3.78
N LEU A 143 -7.95 -0.22 -3.01
CA LEU A 143 -8.58 -0.40 -1.71
C LEU A 143 -10.10 -0.37 -1.89
N VAL A 144 -10.78 -1.35 -1.31
CA VAL A 144 -12.23 -1.46 -1.31
C VAL A 144 -12.72 -1.20 0.10
N ASP A 145 -13.34 -0.04 0.30
CA ASP A 145 -13.92 0.34 1.58
C ASP A 145 -15.41 -0.02 1.61
N PHE A 146 -15.86 -0.66 2.67
CA PHE A 146 -17.27 -1.01 2.88
C PHE A 146 -17.60 -0.97 4.36
N SER A 147 -18.89 -0.81 4.66
CA SER A 147 -19.38 -0.76 6.04
C SER A 147 -19.90 -2.13 6.48
N MET A 148 -19.63 -2.48 7.74
CA MET A 148 -20.10 -3.69 8.39
C MET A 148 -20.88 -3.32 9.67
N THR A 149 -21.94 -4.08 9.98
CA THR A 149 -22.72 -3.83 11.20
C THR A 149 -22.02 -4.38 12.44
N ALA A 150 -22.30 -3.76 13.61
CA ALA A 150 -21.80 -4.27 14.89
C ALA A 150 -22.29 -5.71 15.17
N LEU A 151 -23.50 -6.08 14.71
CA LEU A 151 -24.04 -7.42 14.86
C LEU A 151 -23.21 -8.46 14.07
N ASP A 152 -22.86 -8.13 12.82
CA ASP A 152 -22.03 -9.02 11.99
C ASP A 152 -20.61 -9.17 12.57
N TYR A 153 -20.10 -8.09 13.15
CA TYR A 153 -18.83 -8.15 13.88
C TYR A 153 -18.86 -9.12 15.06
N LEU A 154 -19.91 -9.07 15.90
CA LEU A 154 -20.07 -10.01 17.01
C LEU A 154 -20.13 -11.45 16.53
N LYS A 155 -20.85 -11.74 15.45
CA LYS A 155 -20.90 -13.07 14.82
C LYS A 155 -19.51 -13.53 14.34
N THR A 156 -18.66 -12.62 13.82
CA THR A 156 -17.29 -12.98 13.44
C THR A 156 -16.41 -13.28 14.66
N LYS A 157 -16.59 -12.52 15.73
CA LYS A 157 -15.87 -12.74 17.00
C LYS A 157 -16.24 -14.07 17.66
N GLU A 158 -17.52 -14.44 17.71
CA GLU A 158 -17.97 -15.76 18.21
C GLU A 158 -17.29 -16.92 17.47
N ARG A 159 -16.93 -16.71 16.20
CA ARG A 159 -16.24 -17.68 15.35
C ARG A 159 -14.72 -17.53 15.35
N ASN A 160 -14.18 -16.70 16.22
CA ASN A 160 -12.74 -16.37 16.31
C ASN A 160 -12.13 -15.83 14.99
N VAL A 161 -12.93 -15.21 14.12
CA VAL A 161 -12.44 -14.56 12.91
C VAL A 161 -11.94 -13.18 13.24
N ASN A 162 -10.65 -12.92 13.04
CA ASN A 162 -10.06 -11.60 13.19
C ASN A 162 -10.01 -10.89 11.84
N LEU A 163 -10.76 -9.78 11.72
CA LEU A 163 -10.71 -8.92 10.55
C LEU A 163 -9.44 -8.06 10.59
N GLY A 164 -8.73 -7.98 9.48
CA GLY A 164 -7.52 -7.14 9.37
C GLY A 164 -6.24 -7.74 9.97
N GLN A 165 -6.27 -8.97 10.48
CA GLN A 165 -5.08 -9.67 10.97
C GLN A 165 -4.90 -11.01 10.24
N LYS A 166 -3.66 -11.29 9.84
CA LYS A 166 -3.32 -12.61 9.27
C LYS A 166 -3.34 -13.66 10.37
N ASP A 167 -4.20 -14.64 10.23
CA ASP A 167 -4.27 -15.81 11.11
C ASP A 167 -3.54 -16.97 10.44
N SER A 168 -2.33 -17.28 10.91
CA SER A 168 -1.50 -18.37 10.38
C SER A 168 -2.01 -19.76 10.77
N THR A 169 -2.97 -19.87 11.68
CA THR A 169 -3.53 -21.14 12.14
C THR A 169 -4.65 -21.65 11.23
N ARG A 170 -5.13 -20.83 10.29
CA ARG A 170 -6.23 -21.15 9.38
C ARG A 170 -5.76 -21.39 7.96
N SER A 171 -6.40 -22.32 7.27
CA SER A 171 -6.20 -22.59 5.84
C SER A 171 -6.77 -21.49 4.93
N TRP A 172 -7.58 -20.56 5.47
CA TRP A 172 -8.22 -19.47 4.75
C TRP A 172 -8.19 -18.17 5.54
N GLN A 173 -8.37 -17.05 4.83
CA GLN A 173 -8.43 -15.71 5.43
C GLN A 173 -9.72 -15.00 4.98
N PRO A 174 -10.25 -14.07 5.79
CA PRO A 174 -11.37 -13.23 5.37
C PRO A 174 -11.07 -12.55 4.05
N ASN A 175 -11.88 -12.81 3.06
CA ASN A 175 -11.71 -12.26 1.73
C ASN A 175 -13.01 -11.72 1.18
N ILE A 176 -12.88 -10.80 0.23
CA ILE A 176 -14.01 -10.23 -0.47
C ILE A 176 -14.01 -10.64 -1.94
N SER A 177 -15.19 -10.79 -2.50
CA SER A 177 -15.44 -10.76 -3.93
C SER A 177 -16.31 -9.55 -4.25
N ILE A 178 -16.03 -8.88 -5.36
CA ILE A 178 -16.79 -7.72 -5.80
C ILE A 178 -17.54 -8.01 -7.08
N THR A 179 -18.71 -7.39 -7.20
CA THR A 179 -19.52 -7.38 -8.42
C THR A 179 -19.54 -5.96 -8.94
N LEU A 180 -19.16 -5.78 -10.19
CA LEU A 180 -19.10 -4.50 -10.88
C LEU A 180 -20.49 -3.96 -11.19
N ALA A 181 -20.58 -2.72 -11.68
CA ALA A 181 -21.84 -2.05 -12.00
C ALA A 181 -22.64 -2.75 -13.12
N ASP A 182 -21.95 -3.48 -14.00
CA ASP A 182 -22.55 -4.29 -15.07
C ASP A 182 -23.02 -5.67 -14.60
N ASN A 183 -23.00 -5.95 -13.28
CA ASN A 183 -23.26 -7.22 -12.62
C ASN A 183 -22.25 -8.34 -12.94
N THR A 184 -21.13 -8.06 -13.56
CA THR A 184 -20.04 -9.05 -13.71
C THR A 184 -19.30 -9.22 -12.37
N VAL A 185 -18.91 -10.46 -12.07
CA VAL A 185 -18.10 -10.76 -10.89
C VAL A 185 -16.63 -10.55 -11.24
N TYR A 186 -15.95 -9.74 -10.45
CA TYR A 186 -14.53 -9.49 -10.64
C TYR A 186 -13.72 -10.78 -10.34
N PRO A 187 -12.76 -11.17 -11.20
CA PRO A 187 -12.14 -12.49 -11.12
C PRO A 187 -11.15 -12.67 -9.96
N PHE A 188 -10.67 -11.57 -9.38
CA PHE A 188 -9.74 -11.62 -8.25
C PHE A 188 -10.48 -11.40 -6.93
N LYS A 189 -9.92 -11.98 -5.85
CA LYS A 189 -10.42 -11.80 -4.49
C LYS A 189 -9.55 -10.78 -3.77
N GLY A 190 -10.17 -9.93 -2.97
CA GLY A 190 -9.48 -9.01 -2.07
C GLY A 190 -9.31 -9.62 -0.69
N LEU A 191 -8.23 -9.29 -0.01
CA LEU A 191 -7.98 -9.66 1.38
C LEU A 191 -8.33 -8.50 2.30
N VAL A 192 -9.06 -8.79 3.37
CA VAL A 192 -9.36 -7.78 4.41
C VAL A 192 -8.06 -7.45 5.13
N ASP A 193 -7.62 -6.19 5.05
CA ASP A 193 -6.39 -5.69 5.65
C ASP A 193 -6.63 -4.79 6.85
N PHE A 194 -7.82 -4.17 6.96
CA PHE A 194 -8.14 -3.24 8.03
C PHE A 194 -9.63 -3.31 8.40
N ALA A 195 -9.90 -3.16 9.69
CA ALA A 195 -11.24 -2.95 10.24
C ALA A 195 -11.15 -1.85 11.31
N GLU A 196 -12.01 -0.84 11.18
CA GLU A 196 -12.08 0.27 12.13
C GLU A 196 -12.43 -0.25 13.53
N PRO A 197 -11.68 0.12 14.59
CA PRO A 197 -11.95 -0.34 15.95
C PRO A 197 -13.15 0.37 16.60
N GLN A 198 -13.70 1.40 15.96
CA GLN A 198 -14.78 2.21 16.47
C GLN A 198 -16.02 2.10 15.58
N VAL A 199 -17.19 1.96 16.21
CA VAL A 199 -18.50 1.99 15.54
C VAL A 199 -19.00 3.43 15.45
N ASP A 200 -19.47 3.88 14.30
CA ASP A 200 -20.18 5.17 14.17
C ASP A 200 -21.55 5.05 14.87
N PRO A 201 -21.79 5.84 15.92
CA PRO A 201 -23.02 5.75 16.71
C PRO A 201 -24.28 6.17 15.93
N ARG A 202 -24.14 6.88 14.80
CA ARG A 202 -25.27 7.33 13.98
C ARG A 202 -25.78 6.22 13.06
N THR A 203 -24.88 5.39 12.56
CA THR A 203 -25.19 4.33 11.59
C THR A 203 -25.17 2.94 12.20
N GLY A 204 -24.53 2.74 13.36
CA GLY A 204 -24.32 1.44 13.98
C GLY A 204 -23.36 0.54 13.18
N THR A 205 -22.58 1.13 12.29
CA THR A 205 -21.62 0.42 11.42
C THR A 205 -20.20 0.91 11.66
N PHE A 206 -19.23 0.13 11.22
CA PHE A 206 -17.82 0.50 11.17
C PHE A 206 -17.24 0.21 9.77
N SER A 207 -16.17 0.89 9.42
CA SER A 207 -15.51 0.73 8.14
C SER A 207 -14.61 -0.50 8.14
N VAL A 208 -14.66 -1.25 7.06
CA VAL A 208 -13.76 -2.37 6.77
C VAL A 208 -13.14 -2.12 5.41
N ARG A 209 -11.85 -2.38 5.29
CA ARG A 209 -11.09 -2.21 4.07
C ARG A 209 -10.49 -3.54 3.62
N ALA A 210 -10.49 -3.74 2.32
CA ALA A 210 -9.82 -4.87 1.71
C ALA A 210 -8.92 -4.40 0.57
N GLU A 211 -7.75 -5.01 0.48
CA GLU A 211 -6.82 -4.82 -0.63
C GLU A 211 -7.17 -5.77 -1.77
N MET A 212 -7.44 -5.20 -2.96
CA MET A 212 -7.86 -5.93 -4.15
C MET A 212 -6.82 -5.79 -5.26
N PRO A 213 -6.26 -6.90 -5.78
CA PRO A 213 -5.38 -6.86 -6.95
C PRO A 213 -6.10 -6.34 -8.19
N ASN A 214 -5.46 -5.46 -8.94
CA ASN A 214 -6.02 -4.87 -10.16
C ASN A 214 -5.02 -4.89 -11.34
N PRO A 215 -4.51 -6.08 -11.74
CA PRO A 215 -3.44 -6.19 -12.73
C PRO A 215 -3.84 -5.73 -14.13
N LYS A 216 -5.14 -5.68 -14.43
CA LYS A 216 -5.67 -5.20 -15.71
C LYS A 216 -6.17 -3.75 -15.65
N HIS A 217 -5.99 -3.06 -14.52
CA HIS A 217 -6.41 -1.67 -14.29
C HIS A 217 -7.91 -1.40 -14.62
N VAL A 218 -8.76 -2.41 -14.46
CA VAL A 218 -10.21 -2.31 -14.73
C VAL A 218 -10.94 -1.53 -13.63
N LEU A 219 -10.45 -1.66 -12.40
CA LEU A 219 -11.02 -0.97 -11.25
C LEU A 219 -10.45 0.44 -11.17
N LEU A 220 -11.34 1.43 -11.14
CA LEU A 220 -10.96 2.84 -10.99
C LEU A 220 -11.35 3.31 -9.58
N PRO A 221 -10.50 4.10 -8.91
CA PRO A 221 -10.87 4.74 -7.65
C PRO A 221 -12.13 5.59 -7.81
N GLY A 222 -13.02 5.53 -6.80
CA GLY A 222 -14.31 6.23 -6.82
C GLY A 222 -15.46 5.41 -7.43
N GLN A 223 -15.22 4.22 -7.94
CA GLN A 223 -16.30 3.33 -8.38
C GLN A 223 -17.06 2.71 -7.21
N PHE A 224 -18.38 2.56 -7.37
CA PHE A 224 -19.22 1.78 -6.47
C PHE A 224 -19.29 0.32 -6.93
N THR A 225 -19.15 -0.61 -5.99
CA THR A 225 -19.23 -2.05 -6.23
C THR A 225 -20.08 -2.73 -5.17
N LYS A 226 -20.64 -3.88 -5.51
CA LYS A 226 -21.28 -4.74 -4.50
C LYS A 226 -20.22 -5.67 -3.91
N VAL A 227 -20.02 -5.60 -2.61
CA VAL A 227 -19.05 -6.40 -1.87
C VAL A 227 -19.73 -7.62 -1.25
N LYS A 228 -19.18 -8.80 -1.50
CA LYS A 228 -19.53 -10.04 -0.82
C LYS A 228 -18.35 -10.48 0.03
N LEU A 229 -18.50 -10.40 1.33
CA LEU A 229 -17.48 -10.76 2.31
C LEU A 229 -17.64 -12.24 2.72
N LEU A 230 -16.57 -13.00 2.62
CA LEU A 230 -16.47 -14.35 3.17
C LEU A 230 -16.02 -14.26 4.63
N LEU A 231 -16.91 -14.58 5.57
CA LEU A 231 -16.67 -14.47 7.00
C LEU A 231 -16.33 -15.80 7.67
N ASP A 232 -16.75 -16.92 7.07
CA ASP A 232 -16.59 -18.23 7.66
C ASP A 232 -16.51 -19.31 6.59
N VAL A 233 -15.67 -20.30 6.82
CA VAL A 233 -15.59 -21.51 6.02
C VAL A 233 -15.69 -22.70 6.98
N ARG A 234 -16.71 -23.51 6.80
CA ARG A 234 -16.91 -24.74 7.57
C ARG A 234 -16.47 -25.91 6.72
N GLU A 235 -15.28 -26.39 6.98
CA GLU A 235 -14.79 -27.63 6.35
C GLU A 235 -15.57 -28.84 6.93
N ASN A 236 -15.98 -29.75 6.06
CA ASN A 236 -16.71 -30.97 6.42
C ASN A 236 -18.07 -30.74 7.12
N ALA A 237 -18.75 -29.62 6.85
CA ALA A 237 -20.08 -29.41 7.40
C ALA A 237 -21.10 -30.43 6.82
N THR A 238 -21.89 -31.04 7.72
CA THR A 238 -23.04 -31.86 7.29
C THR A 238 -24.12 -30.94 6.76
N VAL A 239 -24.49 -31.08 5.49
CA VAL A 239 -25.54 -30.28 4.84
C VAL A 239 -26.67 -31.16 4.37
N VAL A 240 -27.89 -30.66 4.49
CA VAL A 240 -29.10 -31.34 3.99
C VAL A 240 -29.89 -30.38 3.10
N PRO A 241 -30.62 -30.88 2.06
CA PRO A 241 -31.53 -30.03 1.30
C PRO A 241 -32.60 -29.43 2.21
N LEU A 242 -32.88 -28.12 2.06
CA LEU A 242 -33.86 -27.41 2.90
C LEU A 242 -35.22 -28.09 2.87
N LYS A 243 -35.62 -28.66 1.73
CA LYS A 243 -36.89 -29.41 1.58
C LYS A 243 -37.01 -30.70 2.40
N SER A 244 -35.88 -31.24 2.90
CA SER A 244 -35.88 -32.41 3.81
C SER A 244 -36.11 -32.04 5.28
N VAL A 245 -36.09 -30.77 5.61
CA VAL A 245 -36.26 -30.28 6.99
C VAL A 245 -37.69 -29.93 7.27
N ILE A 246 -38.23 -30.48 8.35
CA ILE A 246 -39.57 -30.21 8.85
C ILE A 246 -39.42 -29.32 10.07
N ILE A 247 -40.06 -28.15 10.03
CA ILE A 247 -40.06 -27.20 11.13
C ILE A 247 -41.41 -27.24 11.81
N GLU A 248 -41.44 -27.58 13.06
CA GLU A 248 -42.65 -27.63 13.92
C GLU A 248 -42.46 -26.84 15.22
N LYS A 249 -43.49 -26.71 16.03
CA LYS A 249 -43.47 -25.95 17.28
C LYS A 249 -42.41 -26.43 18.29
N GLY A 250 -41.81 -27.60 18.10
CA GLY A 250 -40.77 -28.17 18.97
C GLY A 250 -39.35 -28.09 18.40
N GLY A 251 -39.17 -27.57 17.19
CA GLY A 251 -37.85 -27.47 16.54
C GLY A 251 -37.82 -28.02 15.13
N ALA A 252 -36.62 -28.30 14.64
CA ALA A 252 -36.38 -28.83 13.31
C ALA A 252 -36.13 -30.35 13.38
N TYR A 253 -36.68 -31.07 12.42
CA TYR A 253 -36.59 -32.53 12.34
C TYR A 253 -36.27 -32.96 10.91
N VAL A 254 -35.66 -34.14 10.81
CA VAL A 254 -35.49 -34.89 9.55
C VAL A 254 -35.88 -36.34 9.77
N PHE A 255 -36.27 -37.01 8.72
CA PHE A 255 -36.45 -38.47 8.72
C PHE A 255 -35.18 -39.15 8.23
N VAL A 256 -34.60 -39.98 9.10
CA VAL A 256 -33.38 -40.75 8.82
C VAL A 256 -33.79 -42.20 8.58
N MET A 257 -33.30 -42.78 7.47
CA MET A 257 -33.54 -44.18 7.16
C MET A 257 -32.53 -45.06 7.90
N ARG A 258 -33.04 -46.03 8.66
CA ARG A 258 -32.26 -47.06 9.33
C ARG A 258 -31.90 -48.19 8.39
N ARG A 259 -30.96 -49.06 8.79
CA ARG A 259 -30.51 -50.20 7.99
C ARG A 259 -31.58 -51.27 7.79
N ASP A 260 -32.61 -51.31 8.64
CA ASP A 260 -33.76 -52.19 8.57
C ASP A 260 -34.90 -51.63 7.70
N SER A 261 -34.61 -50.58 6.92
CA SER A 261 -35.58 -49.87 6.09
C SER A 261 -36.70 -49.16 6.86
N THR A 262 -36.60 -49.01 8.18
CA THR A 262 -37.47 -48.18 8.98
C THR A 262 -37.01 -46.72 8.94
N VAL A 263 -37.91 -45.79 9.20
CA VAL A 263 -37.66 -44.38 9.21
C VAL A 263 -37.80 -43.83 10.60
N GLU A 264 -36.80 -43.12 11.08
CA GLU A 264 -36.78 -42.46 12.38
C GLU A 264 -36.88 -40.97 12.22
N ARG A 265 -37.81 -40.35 12.93
CA ARG A 265 -37.88 -38.91 13.06
C ARG A 265 -36.85 -38.46 14.08
N ARG A 266 -35.86 -37.63 13.63
CA ARG A 266 -34.76 -37.18 14.48
C ARG A 266 -34.73 -35.68 14.55
N PHE A 267 -34.56 -35.15 15.77
CA PHE A 267 -34.35 -33.72 16.02
C PHE A 267 -32.99 -33.29 15.52
N ILE A 268 -32.89 -32.13 14.88
CA ILE A 268 -31.66 -31.55 14.41
C ILE A 268 -31.55 -30.07 14.82
N GLU A 269 -30.33 -29.62 15.08
CA GLU A 269 -30.01 -28.21 15.25
C GLU A 269 -29.58 -27.65 13.92
N LEU A 270 -30.28 -26.61 13.45
CA LEU A 270 -29.96 -25.96 12.17
C LEU A 270 -28.90 -24.88 12.35
N GLY A 271 -27.94 -24.87 11.45
CA GLY A 271 -26.99 -23.80 11.24
C GLY A 271 -27.42 -22.86 10.11
N PRO A 272 -26.46 -22.14 9.50
CA PRO A 272 -26.76 -21.21 8.41
C PRO A 272 -27.25 -21.94 7.15
N GLU A 273 -28.16 -21.26 6.45
CA GLU A 273 -28.62 -21.69 5.13
C GLU A 273 -27.66 -21.18 4.04
N PHE A 274 -27.42 -22.03 3.06
CA PHE A 274 -26.64 -21.68 1.89
C PHE A 274 -27.30 -22.23 0.62
N GLN A 275 -27.67 -21.36 -0.28
CA GLN A 275 -28.45 -21.71 -1.48
C GLN A 275 -29.76 -22.44 -1.11
N ASN A 276 -29.88 -23.68 -1.46
CA ASN A 276 -31.09 -24.50 -1.17
C ASN A 276 -30.79 -25.62 -0.16
N GLN A 277 -29.74 -25.45 0.64
CA GLN A 277 -29.27 -26.36 1.65
C GLN A 277 -29.10 -25.66 2.99
N VAL A 278 -29.18 -26.43 4.07
CA VAL A 278 -28.95 -25.94 5.43
C VAL A 278 -27.89 -26.80 6.10
N VAL A 279 -27.00 -26.16 6.84
CA VAL A 279 -26.03 -26.85 7.68
C VAL A 279 -26.74 -27.45 8.88
N VAL A 280 -26.42 -28.70 9.22
CA VAL A 280 -26.87 -29.34 10.44
C VAL A 280 -25.73 -29.32 11.44
N GLU A 281 -25.91 -28.61 12.56
CA GLU A 281 -24.89 -28.50 13.61
C GLU A 281 -24.86 -29.70 14.52
N ARG A 282 -26.05 -30.28 14.83
CA ARG A 282 -26.21 -31.48 15.63
C ARG A 282 -27.40 -32.30 15.18
N GLY A 283 -27.31 -33.61 15.44
CA GLY A 283 -28.43 -34.54 15.22
C GLY A 283 -28.26 -35.47 14.00
N LEU A 284 -27.29 -35.22 13.11
CA LEU A 284 -26.94 -36.12 12.00
C LEU A 284 -25.45 -36.46 11.99
N VAL A 285 -25.16 -37.64 11.49
CA VAL A 285 -23.80 -38.11 11.25
C VAL A 285 -23.56 -38.18 9.72
N PRO A 286 -22.38 -37.77 9.22
CA PRO A 286 -22.05 -37.88 7.81
C PRO A 286 -22.23 -39.31 7.29
N GLY A 287 -22.90 -39.47 6.15
CA GLY A 287 -23.17 -40.78 5.53
C GLY A 287 -24.54 -41.39 5.89
N GLU A 288 -25.31 -40.79 6.78
CA GLU A 288 -26.69 -41.23 7.03
C GLU A 288 -27.60 -40.90 5.84
N THR A 289 -28.54 -41.77 5.54
CA THR A 289 -29.54 -41.57 4.47
C THR A 289 -30.76 -40.86 5.05
N ILE A 290 -31.16 -39.75 4.40
CA ILE A 290 -32.36 -38.98 4.84
C ILE A 290 -33.44 -39.02 3.78
N VAL A 291 -34.69 -38.88 4.21
CA VAL A 291 -35.87 -38.76 3.34
C VAL A 291 -35.98 -37.29 2.89
N VAL A 292 -35.92 -37.06 1.58
CA VAL A 292 -35.97 -35.71 1.02
C VAL A 292 -37.39 -35.31 0.59
N GLU A 293 -38.19 -36.28 0.14
CA GLU A 293 -39.58 -36.06 -0.32
C GLU A 293 -40.49 -37.22 0.10
N GLY A 294 -41.77 -36.97 0.22
CA GLY A 294 -42.77 -38.00 0.52
C GLY A 294 -42.98 -38.28 2.01
N TYR A 295 -42.35 -37.53 2.92
CA TYR A 295 -42.41 -37.76 4.38
C TYR A 295 -43.83 -37.59 4.97
N HIS A 296 -44.78 -36.93 4.28
CA HIS A 296 -46.17 -36.80 4.68
C HIS A 296 -46.96 -38.10 4.54
N LYS A 297 -46.36 -39.16 4.03
CA LYS A 297 -46.92 -40.50 3.95
C LYS A 297 -46.30 -41.48 4.96
N LEU A 298 -45.38 -40.99 5.80
CA LEU A 298 -44.67 -41.74 6.82
C LEU A 298 -45.36 -41.58 8.22
#